data_92406b012d8d3dbae6a616d33b82e089
#
_entry.id   92406b012d8d3dbae6a616d33b82e089
#
_cell.length_a   1.000
_cell.length_b   1.000
_cell.length_c   1.000
_cell.angle_alpha   90.00
_cell.angle_beta   90.00
_cell.angle_gamma   90.00
#
_symmetry.space_group_name_H-M   'P 1'
#
loop_
_entity.id
_entity.type
_entity.pdbx_description
1 polymer ?
#
loop_
_entity_poly.entity_id
_entity_poly.type
_entity_poly.pdbx_seq_one_letter_code
_entity_poly.pdbx_strand_id
1 'polypeptide(L)'
;YHVKTEETFLFNNIRYMETYVVANSIVEMLQQNLNLYFKNADIEYLCRQLFAHRITNSLKTGQNEYADLVNEIIEVMSKIEKIDLRQDKHLYKSLIYHVPAMILRLKKGIKKKNPLLENIKEQYTELFTIVWYALSLIESRYNVILNDEEVSLILVHFQIALVNISKANNILVVCPYGISSSQLILSKVRKLLP
;
A
#
# COMPACT_ATOMS: atom_id res chain seq x y z
N TYR A 1 2.89 -5.18 31.47
CA TYR A 1 1.84 -5.74 30.60
C TYR A 1 2.48 -6.79 29.70
N HIS A 2 2.30 -8.09 30.03
CA HIS A 2 2.67 -9.18 29.13
C HIS A 2 1.54 -9.34 28.10
N VAL A 3 1.71 -8.81 26.90
CA VAL A 3 0.86 -9.17 25.77
C VAL A 3 1.32 -10.53 25.26
N LYS A 4 0.53 -11.58 25.52
CA LYS A 4 0.69 -12.86 24.82
C LYS A 4 0.39 -12.60 23.34
N THR A 5 1.42 -12.56 22.53
CA THR A 5 1.28 -12.50 21.07
C THR A 5 1.04 -13.93 20.58
N GLU A 6 -0.16 -14.24 20.12
CA GLU A 6 -0.36 -15.40 19.25
C GLU A 6 0.49 -15.16 17.99
N GLU A 7 1.49 -16.02 17.83
CA GLU A 7 2.41 -15.98 16.70
C GLU A 7 1.65 -16.43 15.44
N THR A 8 1.40 -15.51 14.54
CA THR A 8 0.94 -15.87 13.19
C THR A 8 2.12 -16.40 12.39
N PHE A 9 1.86 -17.31 11.43
CA PHE A 9 2.87 -17.93 10.55
C PHE A 9 3.88 -16.93 9.96
N LEU A 10 3.46 -15.71 9.66
CA LEU A 10 4.30 -14.60 9.21
C LEU A 10 5.45 -14.24 10.15
N PHE A 11 5.34 -14.56 11.45
CA PHE A 11 6.33 -14.17 12.46
C PHE A 11 7.07 -15.34 13.09
N ASN A 12 6.72 -16.59 12.76
CA ASN A 12 7.44 -17.76 13.25
C ASN A 12 8.91 -17.78 12.79
N ASN A 13 9.23 -17.02 11.74
CA ASN A 13 10.58 -16.89 11.18
C ASN A 13 11.05 -15.42 11.09
N ILE A 14 10.61 -14.56 12.01
CA ILE A 14 10.91 -13.10 11.96
C ILE A 14 12.43 -12.81 11.88
N ARG A 15 13.26 -13.68 12.46
CA ARG A 15 14.72 -13.54 12.47
C ARG A 15 15.36 -13.74 11.10
N TYR A 16 14.67 -14.37 10.16
CA TYR A 16 15.13 -14.57 8.78
C TYR A 16 14.66 -13.46 7.83
N MET A 17 13.91 -12.49 8.33
CA MET A 17 13.42 -11.37 7.52
C MET A 17 14.52 -10.30 7.40
N GLU A 18 14.65 -9.70 6.21
CA GLU A 18 15.54 -8.54 6.00
C GLU A 18 15.24 -7.39 6.98
N THR A 19 13.96 -7.22 7.34
CA THR A 19 13.52 -6.27 8.36
C THR A 19 14.16 -6.53 9.73
N TYR A 20 14.44 -7.80 10.06
CA TYR A 20 15.12 -8.14 11.32
C TYR A 20 16.59 -7.70 11.30
N VAL A 21 17.27 -7.86 10.18
CA VAL A 21 18.66 -7.39 10.01
C VAL A 21 18.73 -5.88 10.21
N VAL A 22 17.81 -5.14 9.60
CA VAL A 22 17.71 -3.67 9.78
C VAL A 22 17.39 -3.30 11.23
N ALA A 23 16.42 -3.98 11.87
CA ALA A 23 16.07 -3.76 13.27
C ALA A 23 17.28 -4.01 14.18
N ASN A 24 18.01 -5.10 13.95
CA ASN A 24 19.22 -5.42 14.72
C ASN A 24 20.29 -4.35 14.56
N SER A 25 20.56 -3.91 13.34
CA SER A 25 21.56 -2.84 13.07
C SER A 25 21.18 -1.52 13.74
N ILE A 26 19.90 -1.16 13.75
CA ILE A 26 19.41 0.03 14.47
C ILE A 26 19.65 -0.11 15.97
N VAL A 27 19.29 -1.26 16.54
CA VAL A 27 19.46 -1.53 17.97
C VAL A 27 20.95 -1.53 18.35
N GLU A 28 21.83 -2.17 17.57
CA GLU A 28 23.28 -2.14 17.79
C GLU A 28 23.82 -0.69 17.80
N MET A 29 23.38 0.14 16.85
CA MET A 29 23.76 1.56 16.80
C MET A 29 23.28 2.32 18.06
N LEU A 30 22.05 2.08 18.52
CA LEU A 30 21.50 2.70 19.72
C LEU A 30 22.24 2.25 20.99
N GLN A 31 22.59 0.95 21.09
CA GLN A 31 23.40 0.41 22.20
C GLN A 31 24.76 1.08 22.27
N GLN A 32 25.45 1.21 21.14
CA GLN A 32 26.78 1.82 21.06
C GLN A 32 26.78 3.33 21.42
N ASN A 33 25.76 4.07 20.97
CA ASN A 33 25.74 5.53 21.13
C ASN A 33 25.08 6.01 22.42
N LEU A 34 24.13 5.23 22.98
CA LEU A 34 23.31 5.64 24.11
C LEU A 34 23.55 4.82 25.38
N ASN A 35 24.45 3.83 25.33
CA ASN A 35 24.75 2.91 26.42
C ASN A 35 23.48 2.22 27.00
N LEU A 36 22.54 1.89 26.10
CA LEU A 36 21.29 1.19 26.41
C LEU A 36 21.44 -0.31 26.19
N TYR A 37 20.69 -1.10 26.93
CA TYR A 37 20.63 -2.56 26.74
C TYR A 37 19.26 -2.95 26.19
N PHE A 38 19.24 -3.67 25.07
CA PHE A 38 18.04 -4.21 24.45
C PHE A 38 18.06 -5.73 24.43
N LYS A 39 16.89 -6.33 24.63
CA LYS A 39 16.68 -7.77 24.55
C LYS A 39 16.29 -8.18 23.13
N ASN A 40 16.40 -9.47 22.81
CA ASN A 40 15.93 -10.00 21.53
C ASN A 40 14.45 -9.67 21.25
N ALA A 41 13.61 -9.64 22.28
CA ALA A 41 12.21 -9.26 22.17
C ALA A 41 12.01 -7.82 21.69
N ASP A 42 12.92 -6.91 22.05
CA ASP A 42 12.86 -5.51 21.61
C ASP A 42 13.23 -5.39 20.12
N ILE A 43 14.23 -6.18 19.68
CA ILE A 43 14.61 -6.28 18.25
C ILE A 43 13.44 -6.84 17.43
N GLU A 44 12.79 -7.90 17.91
CA GLU A 44 11.62 -8.50 17.27
C GLU A 44 10.44 -7.52 17.23
N TYR A 45 10.22 -6.75 18.29
CA TYR A 45 9.21 -5.70 18.34
C TYR A 45 9.51 -4.61 17.32
N LEU A 46 10.75 -4.09 17.28
CA LEU A 46 11.16 -3.10 16.29
C LEU A 46 11.02 -3.64 14.87
N CYS A 47 11.41 -4.89 14.62
CA CYS A 47 11.23 -5.55 13.32
C CYS A 47 9.75 -5.56 12.89
N ARG A 48 8.82 -5.90 13.80
CA ARG A 48 7.38 -5.85 13.53
C ARG A 48 6.90 -4.44 13.20
N GLN A 49 7.41 -3.41 13.90
CA GLN A 49 7.08 -2.01 13.61
C GLN A 49 7.60 -1.57 12.24
N LEU A 50 8.87 -1.86 11.92
CA LEU A 50 9.43 -1.55 10.61
C LEU A 50 8.65 -2.21 9.48
N PHE A 51 8.26 -3.47 9.65
CA PHE A 51 7.42 -4.19 8.71
C PHE A 51 6.04 -3.55 8.58
N ALA A 52 5.35 -3.29 9.70
CA ALA A 52 4.01 -2.72 9.71
C ALA A 52 3.97 -1.32 9.06
N HIS A 53 5.06 -0.57 9.15
CA HIS A 53 5.18 0.76 8.53
C HIS A 53 5.84 0.75 7.14
N ARG A 54 6.14 -0.42 6.58
CA ARG A 54 6.75 -0.58 5.25
C ARG A 54 8.09 0.16 5.08
N ILE A 55 8.89 0.22 6.12
CA ILE A 55 10.18 0.93 6.09
C ILE A 55 11.23 0.14 5.29
N THR A 56 11.02 -1.16 5.05
CA THR A 56 11.89 -1.99 4.22
C THR A 56 11.13 -2.59 3.03
N ASN A 57 11.73 -2.52 1.85
CA ASN A 57 11.09 -2.91 0.58
C ASN A 57 11.21 -4.40 0.24
N SER A 58 11.81 -5.24 1.08
CA SER A 58 12.15 -6.60 0.70
C SER A 58 11.51 -7.64 1.60
N LEU A 59 10.34 -8.08 1.20
CA LEU A 59 9.70 -9.29 1.71
C LEU A 59 9.54 -10.29 0.57
N LYS A 60 10.63 -11.00 0.25
CA LYS A 60 10.54 -12.13 -0.69
C LYS A 60 9.82 -13.34 -0.09
N THR A 61 9.63 -13.40 1.22
CA THR A 61 9.22 -14.61 1.95
C THR A 61 7.74 -14.71 2.32
N GLY A 62 6.90 -13.75 2.02
CA GLY A 62 5.44 -13.82 2.31
C GLY A 62 4.57 -13.44 1.11
N GLN A 63 5.17 -13.16 -0.03
CA GLN A 63 4.43 -12.69 -1.21
C GLN A 63 3.42 -13.71 -1.74
N ASN A 64 3.74 -15.01 -1.69
CA ASN A 64 2.85 -16.06 -2.22
C ASN A 64 1.59 -16.25 -1.37
N GLU A 65 1.64 -16.03 -0.06
CA GLU A 65 0.48 -16.19 0.82
C GLU A 65 -0.63 -15.17 0.53
N TYR A 66 -0.24 -13.93 0.14
CA TYR A 66 -1.19 -12.84 -0.13
C TYR A 66 -1.43 -12.59 -1.61
N ALA A 67 -0.75 -13.35 -2.50
CA ALA A 67 -0.87 -13.16 -3.94
C ALA A 67 -2.31 -13.34 -4.43
N ASP A 68 -2.96 -14.42 -3.99
CA ASP A 68 -4.34 -14.73 -4.37
C ASP A 68 -5.31 -13.68 -3.84
N LEU A 69 -5.13 -13.24 -2.59
CA LEU A 69 -5.94 -12.17 -1.99
C LEU A 69 -5.80 -10.86 -2.77
N VAL A 70 -4.57 -10.45 -3.09
CA VAL A 70 -4.33 -9.20 -3.84
C VAL A 70 -4.93 -9.28 -5.24
N ASN A 71 -4.79 -10.42 -5.91
CA ASN A 71 -5.40 -10.63 -7.23
C ASN A 71 -6.93 -10.57 -7.15
N GLU A 72 -7.54 -11.17 -6.13
CA GLU A 72 -8.98 -11.14 -5.90
C GLU A 72 -9.48 -9.71 -5.65
N ILE A 73 -8.78 -8.92 -4.84
CA ILE A 73 -9.11 -7.51 -4.61
C ILE A 73 -9.04 -6.71 -5.92
N ILE A 74 -7.98 -6.90 -6.72
CA ILE A 74 -7.83 -6.22 -8.02
C ILE A 74 -8.93 -6.65 -8.99
N GLU A 75 -9.31 -7.92 -8.99
CA GLU A 75 -10.38 -8.44 -9.84
C GLU A 75 -11.74 -7.86 -9.47
N VAL A 76 -12.07 -7.79 -8.18
CA VAL A 76 -13.32 -7.17 -7.70
C VAL A 76 -13.38 -5.70 -8.12
N MET A 77 -12.31 -4.95 -7.90
CA MET A 77 -12.21 -3.55 -8.31
C MET A 77 -12.35 -3.39 -9.82
N SER A 78 -11.66 -4.24 -10.60
CA SER A 78 -11.73 -4.19 -12.07
C SER A 78 -13.14 -4.44 -12.60
N LYS A 79 -13.89 -5.35 -11.96
CA LYS A 79 -15.30 -5.66 -12.34
C LYS A 79 -16.22 -4.47 -12.05
N ILE A 80 -16.06 -3.81 -10.91
CA ILE A 80 -16.91 -2.68 -10.51
C ILE A 80 -16.60 -1.46 -11.38
N GLU A 81 -15.33 -1.12 -11.55
CA GLU A 81 -14.89 0.02 -12.35
C GLU A 81 -15.01 -0.22 -13.86
N LYS A 82 -15.27 -1.47 -14.30
CA LYS A 82 -15.30 -1.87 -15.72
C LYS A 82 -14.01 -1.55 -16.48
N ILE A 83 -12.89 -1.56 -15.77
CA ILE A 83 -11.55 -1.29 -16.28
C ILE A 83 -10.64 -2.43 -15.83
N ASP A 84 -9.84 -3.00 -16.72
CA ASP A 84 -8.86 -4.03 -16.35
C ASP A 84 -7.66 -3.39 -15.63
N LEU A 85 -7.73 -3.32 -14.31
CA LEU A 85 -6.69 -2.72 -13.45
C LEU A 85 -5.36 -3.50 -13.46
N ARG A 86 -5.33 -4.73 -13.99
CA ARG A 86 -4.09 -5.52 -14.16
C ARG A 86 -3.16 -4.90 -15.21
N GLN A 87 -3.67 -3.97 -16.03
CA GLN A 87 -2.88 -3.22 -17.00
C GLN A 87 -1.86 -2.28 -16.31
N ASP A 88 -2.14 -1.82 -15.08
CA ASP A 88 -1.16 -1.07 -14.30
C ASP A 88 -0.18 -2.03 -13.60
N LYS A 89 1.05 -2.09 -14.13
CA LYS A 89 2.11 -2.99 -13.62
C LYS A 89 2.56 -2.65 -12.20
N HIS A 90 2.29 -1.42 -11.72
CA HIS A 90 2.69 -0.96 -10.39
C HIS A 90 1.65 -1.27 -9.33
N LEU A 91 0.37 -1.39 -9.69
CA LEU A 91 -0.72 -1.64 -8.74
C LEU A 91 -0.48 -2.90 -7.93
N TYR A 92 -0.33 -4.06 -8.61
CA TYR A 92 -0.06 -5.33 -7.93
C TYR A 92 1.16 -5.26 -7.02
N LYS A 93 2.29 -4.70 -7.53
CA LYS A 93 3.52 -4.55 -6.76
C LYS A 93 3.31 -3.68 -5.50
N SER A 94 2.50 -2.65 -5.59
CA SER A 94 2.20 -1.81 -4.43
C SER A 94 1.32 -2.52 -3.42
N LEU A 95 0.27 -3.20 -3.88
CA LEU A 95 -0.69 -3.88 -3.01
C LEU A 95 -0.09 -5.11 -2.31
N ILE A 96 0.77 -5.89 -3.00
CA ILE A 96 1.39 -7.09 -2.41
C ILE A 96 2.28 -6.78 -1.20
N TYR A 97 2.75 -5.54 -1.07
CA TYR A 97 3.45 -5.07 0.12
C TYR A 97 2.53 -4.36 1.10
N HIS A 98 1.51 -3.64 0.61
CA HIS A 98 0.64 -2.84 1.47
C HIS A 98 -0.38 -3.70 2.22
N VAL A 99 -1.04 -4.64 1.55
CA VAL A 99 -2.11 -5.46 2.12
C VAL A 99 -1.63 -6.29 3.32
N PRO A 100 -0.50 -7.03 3.27
CA PRO A 100 0.00 -7.74 4.44
C PRO A 100 0.32 -6.82 5.62
N ALA A 101 0.95 -5.67 5.36
CA ALA A 101 1.26 -4.69 6.39
C ALA A 101 -0.01 -4.10 7.03
N MET A 102 -1.05 -3.85 6.23
CA MET A 102 -2.36 -3.42 6.71
C MET A 102 -3.01 -4.47 7.62
N ILE A 103 -3.06 -5.73 7.18
CA ILE A 103 -3.62 -6.84 7.96
C ILE A 103 -2.89 -6.97 9.31
N LEU A 104 -1.56 -6.84 9.31
CA LEU A 104 -0.79 -6.86 10.53
C LEU A 104 -1.15 -5.72 11.48
N ARG A 105 -1.25 -4.48 10.96
CA ARG A 105 -1.64 -3.32 11.78
C ARG A 105 -3.02 -3.52 12.39
N LEU A 106 -3.99 -3.96 11.59
CA LEU A 106 -5.35 -4.24 12.06
C LEU A 106 -5.37 -5.32 13.15
N LYS A 107 -4.67 -6.44 12.96
CA LYS A 107 -4.54 -7.52 13.96
C LYS A 107 -3.91 -7.08 15.27
N LYS A 108 -2.96 -6.15 15.20
CA LYS A 108 -2.21 -5.67 16.39
C LYS A 108 -2.76 -4.38 16.97
N GLY A 109 -3.84 -3.83 16.42
CA GLY A 109 -4.40 -2.55 16.86
C GLY A 109 -3.44 -1.37 16.66
N ILE A 110 -2.49 -1.48 15.73
CA ILE A 110 -1.54 -0.41 15.41
C ILE A 110 -2.28 0.63 14.58
N LYS A 111 -2.42 1.84 15.13
CA LYS A 111 -3.10 2.94 14.43
C LYS A 111 -2.12 3.67 13.52
N LYS A 112 -2.46 3.76 12.25
CA LYS A 112 -1.74 4.57 11.26
C LYS A 112 -2.67 5.70 10.82
N LYS A 113 -2.28 6.95 11.07
CA LYS A 113 -3.04 8.12 10.63
C LYS A 113 -2.72 8.46 9.17
N ASN A 114 -3.76 8.81 8.41
CA ASN A 114 -3.62 9.41 7.10
C ASN A 114 -4.03 10.91 7.20
N PRO A 115 -3.09 11.86 7.10
CA PRO A 115 -3.42 13.28 7.21
C PRO A 115 -4.34 13.78 6.08
N LEU A 116 -4.49 13.01 5.01
CA LEU A 116 -5.33 13.32 3.85
C LEU A 116 -6.70 12.61 3.91
N LEU A 117 -7.03 11.90 5.01
CA LEU A 117 -8.24 11.09 5.11
C LEU A 117 -9.51 11.86 4.72
N GLU A 118 -9.74 13.00 5.33
CA GLU A 118 -10.95 13.79 5.09
C GLU A 118 -11.04 14.27 3.62
N ASN A 119 -9.92 14.75 3.08
CA ASN A 119 -9.86 15.17 1.68
C ASN A 119 -10.12 14.00 0.71
N ILE A 120 -9.57 12.81 1.02
CA ILE A 120 -9.81 11.60 0.22
C ILE A 120 -11.27 11.19 0.27
N LYS A 121 -11.91 11.19 1.44
CA LYS A 121 -13.33 10.86 1.59
C LYS A 121 -14.23 11.84 0.86
N GLU A 122 -13.90 13.13 0.90
CA GLU A 122 -14.66 14.18 0.22
C GLU A 122 -14.51 14.10 -1.30
N GLN A 123 -13.27 13.96 -1.80
CA GLN A 123 -13.00 13.98 -3.25
C GLN A 123 -13.31 12.67 -3.95
N TYR A 124 -13.23 11.53 -3.24
CA TYR A 124 -13.33 10.19 -3.80
C TYR A 124 -14.38 9.34 -3.06
N THR A 125 -15.52 9.92 -2.66
CA THR A 125 -16.57 9.26 -1.87
C THR A 125 -17.03 7.93 -2.46
N GLU A 126 -17.29 7.90 -3.77
CA GLU A 126 -17.74 6.71 -4.48
C GLU A 126 -16.63 5.63 -4.49
N LEU A 127 -15.42 6.01 -4.91
CA LEU A 127 -14.27 5.11 -4.94
C LEU A 127 -13.93 4.59 -3.53
N PHE A 128 -14.09 5.41 -2.49
CA PHE A 128 -13.89 5.01 -1.10
C PHE A 128 -14.82 3.86 -0.71
N THR A 129 -16.09 3.96 -1.08
CA THR A 129 -17.09 2.92 -0.83
C THR A 129 -16.76 1.63 -1.59
N ILE A 130 -16.36 1.75 -2.86
CA ILE A 130 -15.99 0.61 -3.70
C ILE A 130 -14.74 -0.11 -3.16
N VAL A 131 -13.72 0.66 -2.76
CA VAL A 131 -12.49 0.10 -2.15
C VAL A 131 -12.81 -0.58 -0.83
N TRP A 132 -13.65 0.03 0.02
CA TRP A 132 -14.11 -0.61 1.26
C TRP A 132 -14.75 -1.97 0.98
N TYR A 133 -15.68 -2.01 0.02
CA TYR A 133 -16.34 -3.25 -0.39
C TYR A 133 -15.34 -4.30 -0.87
N ALA A 134 -14.39 -3.93 -1.72
CA ALA A 134 -13.37 -4.85 -2.22
C ALA A 134 -12.46 -5.39 -1.10
N LEU A 135 -12.21 -4.59 -0.07
CA LEU A 135 -11.39 -4.98 1.09
C LEU A 135 -12.18 -5.78 2.14
N SER A 136 -13.51 -5.80 2.10
CA SER A 136 -14.34 -6.47 3.13
C SER A 136 -14.07 -7.98 3.25
N LEU A 137 -13.59 -8.63 2.17
CA LEU A 137 -13.16 -10.03 2.25
C LEU A 137 -11.94 -10.25 3.18
N ILE A 138 -11.18 -9.21 3.49
CA ILE A 138 -10.08 -9.28 4.46
C ILE A 138 -10.64 -9.44 5.88
N GLU A 139 -11.74 -8.77 6.20
CA GLU A 139 -12.35 -8.84 7.53
C GLU A 139 -12.74 -10.27 7.90
N SER A 140 -13.44 -10.95 6.99
CA SER A 140 -13.86 -12.35 7.21
C SER A 140 -12.70 -13.34 7.18
N ARG A 141 -11.74 -13.15 6.26
CA ARG A 141 -10.62 -14.10 6.05
C ARG A 141 -9.56 -14.03 7.16
N TYR A 142 -9.32 -12.84 7.70
CA TYR A 142 -8.26 -12.59 8.69
C TYR A 142 -8.77 -12.22 10.08
N ASN A 143 -10.09 -12.20 10.28
CA ASN A 143 -10.75 -11.80 11.53
C ASN A 143 -10.25 -10.44 12.04
N VAL A 144 -10.34 -9.43 11.19
CA VAL A 144 -9.95 -8.04 11.49
C VAL A 144 -11.11 -7.11 11.16
N ILE A 145 -11.08 -5.89 11.68
CA ILE A 145 -12.05 -4.83 11.37
C ILE A 145 -11.32 -3.73 10.61
N LEU A 146 -11.80 -3.42 9.41
CA LEU A 146 -11.29 -2.31 8.60
C LEU A 146 -11.57 -0.97 9.29
N ASN A 147 -10.78 0.01 8.97
CA ASN A 147 -11.00 1.40 9.37
C ASN A 147 -10.73 2.35 8.21
N ASP A 148 -11.26 3.57 8.32
CA ASP A 148 -11.18 4.60 7.28
C ASP A 148 -9.73 4.90 6.88
N GLU A 149 -8.83 4.93 7.84
CA GLU A 149 -7.41 5.23 7.63
C GLU A 149 -6.75 4.22 6.68
N GLU A 150 -6.93 2.94 6.93
CA GLU A 150 -6.35 1.87 6.12
C GLU A 150 -7.00 1.80 4.73
N VAL A 151 -8.32 1.97 4.66
CA VAL A 151 -9.04 2.01 3.38
C VAL A 151 -8.56 3.17 2.53
N SER A 152 -8.41 4.36 3.12
CA SER A 152 -7.93 5.54 2.41
C SER A 152 -6.52 5.37 1.84
N LEU A 153 -5.64 4.68 2.56
CA LEU A 153 -4.28 4.39 2.10
C LEU A 153 -4.26 3.41 0.91
N ILE A 154 -5.15 2.42 0.91
CA ILE A 154 -5.30 1.50 -0.24
C ILE A 154 -5.94 2.20 -1.43
N LEU A 155 -6.95 3.07 -1.19
CA LEU A 155 -7.62 3.85 -2.23
C LEU A 155 -6.62 4.61 -3.10
N VAL A 156 -5.61 5.23 -2.51
CA VAL A 156 -4.59 5.99 -3.26
C VAL A 156 -3.91 5.12 -4.33
N HIS A 157 -3.65 3.85 -4.05
CA HIS A 157 -3.06 2.94 -5.04
C HIS A 157 -4.02 2.68 -6.21
N PHE A 158 -5.30 2.47 -5.93
CA PHE A 158 -6.31 2.30 -6.98
C PHE A 158 -6.51 3.58 -7.80
N GLN A 159 -6.58 4.74 -7.15
CA GLN A 159 -6.72 6.01 -7.83
C GLN A 159 -5.54 6.28 -8.80
N ILE A 160 -4.31 5.99 -8.37
CA ILE A 160 -3.13 6.10 -9.23
C ILE A 160 -3.26 5.18 -10.45
N ALA A 161 -3.67 3.92 -10.25
CA ALA A 161 -3.84 2.96 -11.35
C ALA A 161 -4.93 3.41 -12.34
N LEU A 162 -6.09 3.87 -11.85
CA LEU A 162 -7.17 4.40 -12.67
C LEU A 162 -6.70 5.58 -13.51
N VAL A 163 -5.97 6.52 -12.93
CA VAL A 163 -5.40 7.67 -13.64
C VAL A 163 -4.37 7.23 -14.68
N ASN A 164 -3.49 6.28 -14.35
CA ASN A 164 -2.47 5.77 -15.27
C ASN A 164 -3.09 5.10 -16.49
N ILE A 165 -4.13 4.28 -16.28
CA ILE A 165 -4.84 3.60 -17.38
C ILE A 165 -5.62 4.62 -18.21
N SER A 166 -6.28 5.59 -17.59
CA SER A 166 -7.01 6.65 -18.29
C SER A 166 -6.09 7.56 -19.12
N LYS A 167 -4.87 7.80 -18.66
CA LYS A 167 -3.85 8.58 -19.40
C LYS A 167 -3.31 7.87 -20.63
N ALA A 168 -3.58 6.58 -20.80
CA ALA A 168 -3.23 5.83 -22.01
C ALA A 168 -4.04 6.23 -23.24
N ASN A 169 -5.00 7.14 -23.13
CA ASN A 169 -5.64 7.77 -24.27
C ASN A 169 -4.64 8.73 -24.94
N ASN A 170 -3.98 8.26 -25.99
CA ASN A 170 -3.10 9.09 -26.80
C ASN A 170 -3.92 10.18 -27.48
N ILE A 171 -3.72 11.44 -27.09
CA ILE A 171 -4.33 12.56 -27.75
C ILE A 171 -3.44 12.96 -28.93
N LEU A 172 -3.94 12.72 -30.15
CA LEU A 172 -3.30 13.20 -31.37
C LEU A 172 -3.75 14.63 -31.65
N VAL A 173 -2.82 15.59 -31.54
CA VAL A 173 -3.08 16.97 -31.90
C VAL A 173 -2.67 17.19 -33.35
N VAL A 174 -3.63 17.38 -34.24
CA VAL A 174 -3.40 17.69 -35.66
C VAL A 174 -3.70 19.20 -35.88
N CYS A 175 -2.70 19.91 -36.36
CA CYS A 175 -2.82 21.34 -36.66
C CYS A 175 -2.43 21.62 -38.12
N PRO A 176 -3.32 22.23 -38.95
CA PRO A 176 -3.01 22.54 -40.34
C PRO A 176 -1.98 23.67 -40.49
N TYR A 177 -1.68 24.39 -39.42
CA TYR A 177 -0.81 25.58 -39.44
C TYR A 177 0.66 25.29 -39.14
N GLY A 178 1.06 24.00 -39.06
CA GLY A 178 2.45 23.59 -38.91
C GLY A 178 2.87 23.22 -37.47
N ILE A 179 4.14 22.86 -37.33
CA ILE A 179 4.71 22.22 -36.10
C ILE A 179 4.66 23.17 -34.89
N SER A 180 4.99 24.45 -35.07
CA SER A 180 5.04 25.42 -33.97
C SER A 180 3.66 25.67 -33.37
N SER A 181 2.61 25.71 -34.20
CA SER A 181 1.23 25.90 -33.77
C SER A 181 0.71 24.66 -33.04
N SER A 182 1.05 23.44 -33.49
CA SER A 182 0.69 22.20 -32.81
C SER A 182 1.37 22.07 -31.46
N GLN A 183 2.63 22.49 -31.33
CA GLN A 183 3.35 22.50 -30.03
C GLN A 183 2.72 23.51 -29.06
N LEU A 184 2.29 24.67 -29.51
CA LEU A 184 1.59 25.64 -28.67
C LEU A 184 0.25 25.10 -28.17
N ILE A 185 -0.54 24.46 -29.04
CA ILE A 185 -1.79 23.80 -28.65
C ILE A 185 -1.51 22.67 -27.67
N LEU A 186 -0.53 21.81 -27.95
CA LEU A 186 -0.14 20.73 -27.09
C LEU A 186 0.28 21.21 -25.68
N SER A 187 1.02 22.33 -25.61
CA SER A 187 1.43 22.92 -24.33
C SER A 187 0.25 23.44 -23.52
N LYS A 188 -0.78 23.98 -24.18
CA LYS A 188 -2.03 24.40 -23.53
C LYS A 188 -2.86 23.20 -23.08
N VAL A 189 -2.99 22.16 -23.91
CA VAL A 189 -3.71 20.94 -23.57
C VAL A 189 -3.05 20.24 -22.36
N ARG A 190 -1.71 20.15 -22.33
CA ARG A 190 -0.97 19.58 -21.17
C ARG A 190 -1.18 20.34 -19.85
N LYS A 191 -1.51 21.64 -19.90
CA LYS A 191 -1.83 22.43 -18.71
C LYS A 191 -3.27 22.25 -18.23
N LEU A 192 -4.17 21.80 -19.11
CA LEU A 192 -5.58 21.60 -18.82
C LEU A 192 -5.92 20.14 -18.46
N LEU A 193 -5.02 19.22 -18.82
CA LEU A 193 -5.13 17.81 -18.44
C LEU A 193 -4.28 17.59 -17.19
N PRO A 194 -4.88 17.15 -16.08
CA PRO A 194 -4.17 16.85 -14.84
C PRO A 194 -3.15 15.72 -14.99
#